data_02b8a453f352d3d5a643467845bb0e77
#
_entry.id   02b8a453f352d3d5a643467845bb0e77
#
_cell.length_a   1.000
_cell.length_b   1.000
_cell.length_c   1.000
_cell.angle_alpha   90.00
_cell.angle_beta   90.00
_cell.angle_gamma   90.00
#
_symmetry.space_group_name_H-M   'P 1'
#
loop_
_entity.id
_entity.type
_entity.pdbx_description
1 polymer ?
#
loop_
_entity_poly.entity_id
_entity_poly.type
_entity_poly.pdbx_seq_one_letter_code
_entity_poly.pdbx_strand_id
1 'polypeptide(L)'
;MQSEQMQKLPRREREKQRQRQDILATALTLFSEKGFHNVSMHEIAATAEFAIGTLYKFFQNKEDLYKTLVLEQCDLFDQAFARVLDVPRNEVEKLRDYVRVKADMFREHTPFIRLFLAESRGASYNINAGLDASVRNRYQQFLKKLSSLFESGIAGKRFKPIADPFYMAVALDSVVNAVLLMWIEDPKVHPFPEDPDQILKLFFDGLLAAG
;
A
#
# COMPACT_ATOMS: atom_id res chain seq x y z
N MET A 1 -9.43 -1.02 -16.87
CA MET A 1 -10.27 0.18 -16.61
C MET A 1 -9.51 1.49 -16.77
N GLN A 2 -8.36 1.75 -16.11
CA GLN A 2 -7.60 3.02 -16.30
C GLN A 2 -7.08 3.19 -17.74
N SER A 3 -6.59 2.13 -18.40
CA SER A 3 -6.12 2.18 -19.79
C SER A 3 -7.25 2.45 -20.80
N GLU A 4 -8.46 1.97 -20.57
CA GLU A 4 -9.63 2.24 -21.44
C GLU A 4 -10.17 3.68 -21.25
N GLN A 5 -10.12 4.20 -20.03
CA GLN A 5 -10.48 5.61 -19.77
C GLN A 5 -9.45 6.57 -20.38
N MET A 6 -8.15 6.24 -20.31
CA MET A 6 -7.10 7.01 -20.97
C MET A 6 -7.27 7.08 -22.49
N GLN A 7 -7.69 5.99 -23.14
CA GLN A 7 -7.90 6.00 -24.61
C GLN A 7 -9.01 6.92 -25.06
N LYS A 8 -9.99 7.25 -24.21
CA LYS A 8 -11.11 8.15 -24.51
C LYS A 8 -10.76 9.65 -24.37
N LEU A 9 -9.63 9.97 -23.75
CA LEU A 9 -9.22 11.37 -23.57
C LEU A 9 -8.66 11.97 -24.88
N PRO A 10 -8.76 13.31 -25.09
CA PRO A 10 -8.09 14.01 -26.18
C PRO A 10 -6.59 13.71 -26.18
N ARG A 11 -5.97 13.67 -27.36
CA ARG A 11 -4.54 13.37 -27.53
C ARG A 11 -3.63 14.18 -26.60
N ARG A 12 -3.92 15.49 -26.47
CA ARG A 12 -3.14 16.40 -25.62
C ARG A 12 -3.21 16.02 -24.13
N GLU A 13 -4.38 15.62 -23.64
CA GLU A 13 -4.54 15.20 -22.24
C GLU A 13 -3.87 13.84 -21.97
N ARG A 14 -3.94 12.93 -22.92
CA ARG A 14 -3.20 11.65 -22.82
C ARG A 14 -1.70 11.87 -22.74
N GLU A 15 -1.17 12.75 -23.57
CA GLU A 15 0.26 13.10 -23.57
C GLU A 15 0.68 13.74 -22.25
N LYS A 16 -0.13 14.67 -21.73
CA LYS A 16 0.10 15.31 -20.43
C LYS A 16 0.09 14.29 -19.29
N GLN A 17 -0.86 13.34 -19.29
CA GLN A 17 -0.89 12.29 -18.28
C GLN A 17 0.31 11.36 -18.37
N ARG A 18 0.73 10.98 -19.61
CA ARG A 18 1.91 10.18 -19.83
C ARG A 18 3.16 10.86 -19.28
N GLN A 19 3.40 12.12 -19.63
CA GLN A 19 4.54 12.90 -19.12
C GLN A 19 4.55 12.93 -17.58
N ARG A 20 3.38 13.14 -16.97
CA ARG A 20 3.24 13.14 -15.51
C ARG A 20 3.60 11.78 -14.91
N GLN A 21 3.17 10.66 -15.51
CA GLN A 21 3.51 9.32 -15.04
C GLN A 21 4.99 8.99 -15.23
N ASP A 22 5.60 9.39 -16.35
CA ASP A 22 7.03 9.21 -16.60
C ASP A 22 7.88 9.95 -15.55
N ILE A 23 7.48 11.18 -15.18
CA ILE A 23 8.13 11.94 -14.09
C ILE A 23 8.00 11.22 -12.74
N LEU A 24 6.80 10.73 -12.38
CA LEU A 24 6.57 10.04 -11.12
C LEU A 24 7.34 8.72 -11.04
N ALA A 25 7.39 7.95 -12.12
CA ALA A 25 8.16 6.71 -12.20
C ALA A 25 9.67 6.96 -12.03
N THR A 26 10.20 7.98 -12.71
CA THR A 26 11.61 8.41 -12.58
C THR A 26 11.91 8.87 -11.16
N ALA A 27 11.02 9.67 -10.56
CA ALA A 27 11.18 10.14 -9.19
C ALA A 27 11.17 8.99 -8.18
N LEU A 28 10.27 8.01 -8.35
CA LEU A 28 10.25 6.81 -7.50
C LEU A 28 11.58 6.05 -7.56
N THR A 29 12.11 5.83 -8.75
CA THR A 29 13.41 5.16 -8.94
C THR A 29 14.51 5.92 -8.22
N LEU A 30 14.66 7.21 -8.49
CA LEU A 30 15.71 8.03 -7.88
C LEU A 30 15.58 8.10 -6.35
N PHE A 31 14.38 8.30 -5.84
CA PHE A 31 14.14 8.35 -4.39
C PHE A 31 14.43 7.00 -3.71
N SER A 32 14.07 5.88 -4.34
CA SER A 32 14.33 4.55 -3.79
C SER A 32 15.81 4.17 -3.77
N GLU A 33 16.59 4.68 -4.74
CA GLU A 33 18.04 4.42 -4.85
C GLU A 33 18.88 5.33 -3.99
N LYS A 34 18.55 6.62 -3.94
CA LYS A 34 19.39 7.68 -3.33
C LYS A 34 18.80 8.27 -2.06
N GLY A 35 17.55 7.95 -1.73
CA GLY A 35 16.78 8.58 -0.65
C GLY A 35 16.16 9.91 -1.09
N PHE A 36 15.03 10.25 -0.48
CA PHE A 36 14.27 11.47 -0.82
C PHE A 36 15.11 12.75 -0.71
N HIS A 37 15.89 12.89 0.38
CA HIS A 37 16.63 14.12 0.66
C HIS A 37 17.78 14.39 -0.32
N ASN A 38 18.35 13.35 -0.92
CA ASN A 38 19.52 13.45 -1.79
C ASN A 38 19.19 13.69 -3.27
N VAL A 39 17.92 13.70 -3.64
CA VAL A 39 17.45 13.90 -5.01
C VAL A 39 16.88 15.30 -5.19
N SER A 40 17.20 15.98 -6.29
CA SER A 40 16.68 17.30 -6.64
C SER A 40 15.66 17.24 -7.78
N MET A 41 14.80 18.27 -7.88
CA MET A 41 13.88 18.43 -9.02
C MET A 41 14.63 18.52 -10.37
N HIS A 42 15.83 19.10 -10.40
CA HIS A 42 16.65 19.17 -11.60
C HIS A 42 17.15 17.79 -12.03
N GLU A 43 17.56 16.97 -11.10
CA GLU A 43 17.99 15.60 -11.35
C GLU A 43 16.83 14.74 -11.87
N ILE A 44 15.64 14.84 -11.28
CA ILE A 44 14.45 14.16 -11.77
C ILE A 44 14.14 14.59 -13.21
N ALA A 45 14.18 15.90 -13.49
CA ALA A 45 13.91 16.43 -14.82
C ALA A 45 14.91 15.90 -15.87
N ALA A 46 16.20 15.95 -15.53
CA ALA A 46 17.27 15.47 -16.42
C ALA A 46 17.15 13.96 -16.69
N THR A 47 16.89 13.15 -15.66
CA THR A 47 16.76 11.69 -15.79
C THR A 47 15.47 11.30 -16.54
N ALA A 48 14.39 12.05 -16.37
CA ALA A 48 13.13 11.85 -17.09
C ALA A 48 13.15 12.44 -18.53
N GLU A 49 14.26 13.06 -18.92
CA GLU A 49 14.44 13.72 -20.23
C GLU A 49 13.44 14.86 -20.49
N PHE A 50 13.05 15.58 -19.43
CA PHE A 50 12.17 16.75 -19.53
C PHE A 50 12.90 18.04 -19.13
N ALA A 51 12.49 19.15 -19.73
CA ALA A 51 12.88 20.47 -19.23
C ALA A 51 12.36 20.67 -17.80
N ILE A 52 13.14 21.30 -16.92
CA ILE A 52 12.74 21.56 -15.52
C ILE A 52 11.40 22.31 -15.42
N GLY A 53 11.14 23.24 -16.35
CA GLY A 53 9.86 23.95 -16.43
C GLY A 53 8.66 23.02 -16.70
N THR A 54 8.88 21.83 -17.28
CA THR A 54 7.84 20.83 -17.47
C THR A 54 7.45 20.19 -16.15
N LEU A 55 8.42 19.87 -15.28
CA LEU A 55 8.14 19.35 -13.94
C LEU A 55 7.32 20.34 -13.11
N TYR A 56 7.71 21.61 -13.12
CA TYR A 56 6.98 22.66 -12.38
C TYR A 56 5.58 22.96 -12.91
N LYS A 57 5.20 22.48 -14.12
CA LYS A 57 3.79 22.48 -14.58
C LYS A 57 2.93 21.44 -13.88
N PHE A 58 3.54 20.36 -13.36
CA PHE A 58 2.84 19.25 -12.72
C PHE A 58 2.94 19.29 -11.20
N PHE A 59 4.10 19.69 -10.66
CA PHE A 59 4.42 19.62 -9.24
C PHE A 59 5.06 20.92 -8.78
N GLN A 60 4.54 21.49 -7.69
CA GLN A 60 5.01 22.78 -7.16
C GLN A 60 6.44 22.69 -6.61
N ASN A 61 6.77 21.56 -6.00
CA ASN A 61 8.07 21.27 -5.39
C ASN A 61 8.25 19.75 -5.24
N LYS A 62 9.38 19.34 -4.66
CA LYS A 62 9.73 17.93 -4.44
C LYS A 62 8.77 17.23 -3.46
N GLU A 63 8.32 17.94 -2.45
CA GLU A 63 7.37 17.47 -1.44
C GLU A 63 5.99 17.21 -2.05
N ASP A 64 5.51 18.08 -2.94
CA ASP A 64 4.26 17.91 -3.68
C ASP A 64 4.33 16.70 -4.63
N LEU A 65 5.47 16.52 -5.31
CA LEU A 65 5.72 15.36 -6.15
C LEU A 65 5.71 14.07 -5.31
N TYR A 66 6.42 14.04 -4.19
CA TYR A 66 6.46 12.89 -3.28
C TYR A 66 5.07 12.58 -2.71
N LYS A 67 4.35 13.59 -2.23
CA LYS A 67 2.97 13.42 -1.75
C LYS A 67 2.06 12.83 -2.82
N THR A 68 2.17 13.33 -4.04
CA THR A 68 1.41 12.81 -5.18
C THR A 68 1.73 11.34 -5.44
N LEU A 69 3.02 10.98 -5.42
CA LEU A 69 3.47 9.60 -5.57
C LEU A 69 2.89 8.69 -4.49
N VAL A 70 2.91 9.11 -3.23
CA VAL A 70 2.33 8.35 -2.11
C VAL A 70 0.83 8.15 -2.29
N LEU A 71 0.10 9.19 -2.67
CA LEU A 71 -1.35 9.11 -2.87
C LEU A 71 -1.73 8.20 -4.03
N GLU A 72 -0.99 8.23 -5.14
CA GLU A 72 -1.22 7.29 -6.26
C GLU A 72 -0.95 5.84 -5.87
N GLN A 73 0.07 5.59 -5.06
CA GLN A 73 0.30 4.25 -4.53
C GLN A 73 -0.84 3.82 -3.59
N CYS A 74 -1.32 4.71 -2.73
CA CYS A 74 -2.52 4.41 -1.92
C CYS A 74 -3.72 4.04 -2.79
N ASP A 75 -3.95 4.76 -3.92
CA ASP A 75 -5.04 4.44 -4.85
C ASP A 75 -4.90 3.02 -5.43
N LEU A 76 -3.68 2.57 -5.75
CA LEU A 76 -3.44 1.21 -6.24
C LEU A 76 -3.76 0.16 -5.17
N PHE A 77 -3.33 0.38 -3.92
CA PHE A 77 -3.65 -0.52 -2.80
C PHE A 77 -5.15 -0.56 -2.52
N ASP A 78 -5.83 0.61 -2.45
CA ASP A 78 -7.27 0.69 -2.24
C ASP A 78 -8.05 -0.08 -3.32
N GLN A 79 -7.67 0.07 -4.58
CA GLN A 79 -8.28 -0.65 -5.70
C GLN A 79 -8.01 -2.16 -5.63
N ALA A 80 -6.80 -2.58 -5.27
CA ALA A 80 -6.44 -3.99 -5.13
C ALA A 80 -7.27 -4.64 -4.01
N PHE A 81 -7.37 -4.01 -2.84
CA PHE A 81 -8.16 -4.51 -1.72
C PHE A 81 -9.67 -4.52 -2.02
N ALA A 82 -10.20 -3.47 -2.69
CA ALA A 82 -11.59 -3.44 -3.08
C ALA A 82 -11.99 -4.63 -3.97
N ARG A 83 -11.11 -5.05 -4.88
CA ARG A 83 -11.35 -6.20 -5.78
C ARG A 83 -11.57 -7.53 -5.05
N VAL A 84 -11.05 -7.68 -3.84
CA VAL A 84 -11.16 -8.93 -3.06
C VAL A 84 -12.13 -8.81 -1.89
N LEU A 85 -12.27 -7.62 -1.31
CA LEU A 85 -13.15 -7.41 -0.15
C LEU A 85 -14.62 -7.16 -0.55
N ASP A 86 -14.86 -6.58 -1.74
CA ASP A 86 -16.21 -6.20 -2.20
C ASP A 86 -16.93 -7.31 -3.01
N VAL A 87 -16.28 -8.45 -3.24
CA VAL A 87 -16.89 -9.57 -3.98
C VAL A 87 -17.84 -10.40 -3.09
N PRO A 88 -18.86 -11.06 -3.65
CA PRO A 88 -19.79 -11.91 -2.92
C PRO A 88 -19.15 -13.29 -2.61
N ARG A 89 -18.24 -13.33 -1.64
CA ARG A 89 -17.58 -14.54 -1.12
C ARG A 89 -17.74 -14.61 0.39
N ASN A 90 -17.47 -15.77 1.00
CA ASN A 90 -17.44 -15.89 2.43
C ASN A 90 -16.25 -15.12 3.04
N GLU A 91 -16.34 -14.77 4.30
CA GLU A 91 -15.39 -13.89 4.98
C GLU A 91 -14.00 -14.52 5.09
N VAL A 92 -13.90 -15.84 5.27
CA VAL A 92 -12.61 -16.56 5.35
C VAL A 92 -11.88 -16.48 4.01
N GLU A 93 -12.59 -16.70 2.90
CA GLU A 93 -12.02 -16.57 1.55
C GLU A 93 -11.56 -15.14 1.27
N LYS A 94 -12.36 -14.13 1.66
CA LYS A 94 -11.98 -12.72 1.52
C LYS A 94 -10.71 -12.38 2.31
N LEU A 95 -10.58 -12.88 3.55
CA LEU A 95 -9.36 -12.66 4.35
C LEU A 95 -8.14 -13.35 3.74
N ARG A 96 -8.32 -14.56 3.17
CA ARG A 96 -7.25 -15.26 2.44
C ARG A 96 -6.82 -14.47 1.20
N ASP A 97 -7.77 -14.02 0.40
CA ASP A 97 -7.50 -13.21 -0.79
C ASP A 97 -6.88 -11.85 -0.41
N TYR A 98 -7.31 -11.24 0.70
CA TYR A 98 -6.68 -10.02 1.22
C TYR A 98 -5.20 -10.21 1.55
N VAL A 99 -4.85 -11.27 2.28
CA VAL A 99 -3.45 -11.56 2.63
C VAL A 99 -2.61 -11.79 1.38
N ARG A 100 -3.13 -12.57 0.41
CA ARG A 100 -2.46 -12.83 -0.87
C ARG A 100 -2.23 -11.55 -1.66
N VAL A 101 -3.27 -10.77 -1.88
CA VAL A 101 -3.19 -9.51 -2.64
C VAL A 101 -2.24 -8.53 -1.96
N LYS A 102 -2.27 -8.44 -0.63
CA LYS A 102 -1.33 -7.59 0.10
C LYS A 102 0.12 -8.03 -0.07
N ALA A 103 0.39 -9.32 -0.01
CA ALA A 103 1.72 -9.88 -0.26
C ALA A 103 2.19 -9.57 -1.69
N ASP A 104 1.33 -9.76 -2.69
CA ASP A 104 1.64 -9.44 -4.09
C ASP A 104 1.93 -7.94 -4.28
N MET A 105 1.12 -7.06 -3.70
CA MET A 105 1.34 -5.61 -3.72
C MET A 105 2.68 -5.23 -3.08
N PHE A 106 3.06 -5.85 -1.96
CA PHE A 106 4.35 -5.61 -1.32
C PHE A 106 5.51 -6.05 -2.21
N ARG A 107 5.39 -7.18 -2.91
CA ARG A 107 6.40 -7.68 -3.85
C ARG A 107 6.55 -6.78 -5.06
N GLU A 108 5.43 -6.38 -5.68
CA GLU A 108 5.41 -5.54 -6.88
C GLU A 108 5.86 -4.09 -6.60
N HIS A 109 5.58 -3.57 -5.41
CA HIS A 109 5.85 -2.18 -5.03
C HIS A 109 6.96 -2.05 -3.98
N THR A 110 7.86 -3.03 -3.86
CA THR A 110 8.97 -3.04 -2.88
C THR A 110 9.78 -1.73 -2.86
N PRO A 111 10.18 -1.12 -3.99
CA PRO A 111 10.93 0.14 -3.99
C PRO A 111 10.16 1.27 -3.30
N PHE A 112 8.86 1.40 -3.58
CA PHE A 112 8.01 2.39 -2.93
C PHE A 112 7.88 2.14 -1.42
N ILE A 113 7.66 0.88 -1.02
CA ILE A 113 7.48 0.54 0.39
C ILE A 113 8.75 0.83 1.19
N ARG A 114 9.93 0.50 0.65
CA ARG A 114 11.21 0.84 1.26
C ARG A 114 11.39 2.34 1.43
N LEU A 115 11.11 3.12 0.39
CA LEU A 115 11.16 4.57 0.43
C LEU A 115 10.20 5.13 1.49
N PHE A 116 8.94 4.70 1.48
CA PHE A 116 7.91 5.13 2.41
C PHE A 116 8.29 4.84 3.87
N LEU A 117 8.83 3.66 4.15
CA LEU A 117 9.32 3.29 5.48
C LEU A 117 10.53 4.13 5.92
N ALA A 118 11.48 4.37 5.03
CA ALA A 118 12.66 5.19 5.32
C ALA A 118 12.25 6.61 5.72
N GLU A 119 11.34 7.24 4.97
CA GLU A 119 10.85 8.58 5.24
C GLU A 119 9.92 8.65 6.48
N SER A 120 9.20 7.56 6.78
CA SER A 120 8.29 7.49 7.94
C SER A 120 9.03 7.20 9.27
N ARG A 121 10.21 6.56 9.25
CA ARG A 121 10.99 6.20 10.46
C ARG A 121 11.53 7.39 11.23
N GLY A 122 11.63 8.57 10.64
CA GLY A 122 12.05 9.81 11.32
C GLY A 122 11.04 10.38 12.33
N ALA A 123 9.78 9.95 12.26
CA ALA A 123 8.70 10.37 13.13
C ALA A 123 8.36 9.28 14.15
N SER A 124 9.26 9.07 15.14
CA SER A 124 9.09 8.21 16.34
C SER A 124 7.91 7.24 16.34
N TYR A 125 8.12 5.96 16.52
CA TYR A 125 7.22 4.82 16.83
C TYR A 125 5.70 4.92 16.51
N ASN A 126 5.22 6.07 16.11
CA ASN A 126 3.86 6.34 15.70
C ASN A 126 3.84 6.42 14.17
N ILE A 127 3.60 5.29 13.52
CA ILE A 127 3.40 5.17 12.05
C ILE A 127 2.43 6.26 11.54
N ASN A 128 1.52 6.71 12.38
CA ASN A 128 0.54 7.75 12.06
C ASN A 128 1.07 9.20 12.14
N ALA A 129 2.18 9.45 12.81
CA ALA A 129 2.65 10.84 13.04
C ALA A 129 3.33 11.46 11.81
N GLY A 130 3.97 10.65 10.95
CA GLY A 130 4.58 11.09 9.69
C GLY A 130 3.66 11.05 8.47
N LEU A 131 2.45 10.47 8.61
CA LEU A 131 1.52 10.37 7.51
C LEU A 131 0.73 11.67 7.33
N ASP A 132 0.63 12.14 6.07
CA ASP A 132 -0.37 13.13 5.69
C ASP A 132 -1.77 12.70 6.16
N ALA A 133 -2.61 13.66 6.57
CA ALA A 133 -3.96 13.39 7.06
C ALA A 133 -4.79 12.56 6.07
N SER A 134 -4.57 12.75 4.76
CA SER A 134 -5.25 11.99 3.71
C SER A 134 -4.85 10.51 3.72
N VAL A 135 -3.58 10.17 3.90
CA VAL A 135 -3.09 8.79 3.99
C VAL A 135 -3.62 8.11 5.26
N ARG A 136 -3.60 8.83 6.41
CA ARG A 136 -4.19 8.33 7.66
C ARG A 136 -5.67 8.02 7.52
N ASN A 137 -6.43 8.92 6.90
CA ASN A 137 -7.87 8.73 6.69
C ASN A 137 -8.15 7.50 5.80
N ARG A 138 -7.38 7.30 4.73
CA ARG A 138 -7.49 6.11 3.86
C ARG A 138 -7.23 4.84 4.63
N TYR A 139 -6.16 4.80 5.41
CA TYR A 139 -5.84 3.64 6.25
C TYR A 139 -6.94 3.34 7.28
N GLN A 140 -7.51 4.35 7.92
CA GLN A 140 -8.64 4.18 8.83
C GLN A 140 -9.90 3.65 8.11
N GLN A 141 -10.19 4.12 6.91
CA GLN A 141 -11.31 3.60 6.10
C GLN A 141 -11.07 2.15 5.70
N PHE A 142 -9.85 1.79 5.31
CA PHE A 142 -9.48 0.41 5.03
C PHE A 142 -9.68 -0.49 6.25
N LEU A 143 -9.19 -0.09 7.44
CA LEU A 143 -9.38 -0.87 8.68
C LEU A 143 -10.86 -1.03 9.04
N LYS A 144 -11.70 -0.01 8.85
CA LYS A 144 -13.15 -0.12 9.04
C LYS A 144 -13.78 -1.13 8.08
N LYS A 145 -13.35 -1.15 6.83
CA LYS A 145 -13.80 -2.12 5.84
C LYS A 145 -13.40 -3.56 6.23
N LEU A 146 -12.16 -3.74 6.70
CA LEU A 146 -11.69 -5.03 7.20
C LEU A 146 -12.44 -5.45 8.47
N SER A 147 -12.76 -4.50 9.37
CA SER A 147 -13.59 -4.72 10.58
C SER A 147 -14.98 -5.27 10.22
N SER A 148 -15.61 -4.71 9.17
CA SER A 148 -16.94 -5.17 8.73
C SER A 148 -16.96 -6.63 8.30
N LEU A 149 -15.83 -7.20 7.84
CA LEU A 149 -15.72 -8.62 7.54
C LEU A 149 -15.76 -9.46 8.82
N PHE A 150 -15.10 -9.01 9.89
CA PHE A 150 -15.16 -9.69 11.17
C PHE A 150 -16.56 -9.60 11.79
N GLU A 151 -17.22 -8.44 11.72
CA GLU A 151 -18.61 -8.26 12.13
C GLU A 151 -19.55 -9.22 11.42
N SER A 152 -19.45 -9.29 10.07
CA SER A 152 -20.24 -10.20 9.24
C SER A 152 -19.97 -11.67 9.59
N GLY A 153 -18.70 -12.04 9.76
CA GLY A 153 -18.28 -13.41 10.09
C GLY A 153 -18.76 -13.85 11.48
N ILE A 154 -18.77 -12.94 12.46
CA ILE A 154 -19.33 -13.19 13.81
C ILE A 154 -20.86 -13.34 13.74
N ALA A 155 -21.54 -12.42 13.05
CA ALA A 155 -23.00 -12.51 12.86
C ALA A 155 -23.42 -13.80 12.14
N GLY A 156 -22.61 -14.22 11.14
CA GLY A 156 -22.77 -15.49 10.42
C GLY A 156 -22.25 -16.73 11.17
N LYS A 157 -21.81 -16.61 12.43
CA LYS A 157 -21.25 -17.70 13.27
C LYS A 157 -20.03 -18.41 12.66
N ARG A 158 -19.33 -17.75 11.73
CA ARG A 158 -18.06 -18.24 11.15
C ARG A 158 -16.85 -17.87 12.01
N PHE A 159 -16.94 -16.76 12.73
CA PHE A 159 -15.90 -16.31 13.67
C PHE A 159 -16.44 -16.26 15.10
N LYS A 160 -15.56 -16.53 16.05
CA LYS A 160 -15.85 -16.33 17.48
C LYS A 160 -15.68 -14.85 17.84
N PRO A 161 -16.53 -14.26 18.68
CA PRO A 161 -16.41 -12.87 19.15
C PRO A 161 -15.34 -12.78 20.26
N ILE A 162 -14.06 -12.99 19.90
CA ILE A 162 -12.93 -12.99 20.84
C ILE A 162 -12.47 -11.59 21.24
N ALA A 163 -12.78 -10.59 20.42
CA ALA A 163 -12.45 -9.18 20.64
C ALA A 163 -13.39 -8.30 19.81
N ASP A 164 -13.29 -6.98 20.00
CA ASP A 164 -13.94 -6.01 19.12
C ASP A 164 -13.47 -6.20 17.67
N PRO A 165 -14.40 -6.26 16.68
CA PRO A 165 -14.06 -6.49 15.27
C PRO A 165 -13.01 -5.53 14.71
N PHE A 166 -12.97 -4.28 15.17
CA PHE A 166 -11.96 -3.32 14.74
C PHE A 166 -10.57 -3.72 15.25
N TYR A 167 -10.45 -4.17 16.51
CA TYR A 167 -9.17 -4.67 17.02
C TYR A 167 -8.74 -5.97 16.34
N MET A 168 -9.67 -6.83 15.94
CA MET A 168 -9.38 -8.02 15.15
C MET A 168 -8.80 -7.63 13.78
N ALA A 169 -9.37 -6.62 13.13
CA ALA A 169 -8.86 -6.08 11.85
C ALA A 169 -7.46 -5.48 12.01
N VAL A 170 -7.22 -4.68 13.05
CA VAL A 170 -5.90 -4.09 13.36
C VAL A 170 -4.88 -5.18 13.63
N ALA A 171 -5.23 -6.21 14.42
CA ALA A 171 -4.31 -7.31 14.75
C ALA A 171 -3.91 -8.10 13.49
N LEU A 172 -4.89 -8.49 12.65
CA LEU A 172 -4.61 -9.18 11.40
C LEU A 172 -3.70 -8.35 10.49
N ASP A 173 -4.06 -7.09 10.24
CA ASP A 173 -3.26 -6.21 9.38
C ASP A 173 -1.83 -6.03 9.91
N SER A 174 -1.67 -5.90 11.23
CA SER A 174 -0.37 -5.75 11.88
C SER A 174 0.50 -7.01 11.74
N VAL A 175 -0.08 -8.21 11.91
CA VAL A 175 0.64 -9.48 11.71
C VAL A 175 1.07 -9.62 10.25
N VAL A 176 0.18 -9.36 9.29
CA VAL A 176 0.51 -9.41 7.86
C VAL A 176 1.62 -8.41 7.53
N ASN A 177 1.51 -7.16 8.01
CA ASN A 177 2.55 -6.15 7.82
C ASN A 177 3.89 -6.59 8.39
N ALA A 178 3.92 -7.11 9.63
CA ALA A 178 5.16 -7.54 10.27
C ALA A 178 5.90 -8.61 9.43
N VAL A 179 5.18 -9.64 8.98
CA VAL A 179 5.76 -10.71 8.15
C VAL A 179 6.30 -10.17 6.83
N LEU A 180 5.54 -9.32 6.13
CA LEU A 180 5.94 -8.75 4.85
C LEU A 180 7.11 -7.77 4.99
N LEU A 181 7.19 -7.01 6.08
CA LEU A 181 8.29 -6.10 6.34
C LEU A 181 9.58 -6.86 6.68
N MET A 182 9.52 -7.94 7.45
CA MET A 182 10.66 -8.81 7.71
C MET A 182 11.22 -9.38 6.39
N TRP A 183 10.34 -9.84 5.50
CA TRP A 183 10.77 -10.28 4.16
C TRP A 183 11.45 -9.15 3.36
N ILE A 184 10.90 -7.93 3.35
CA ILE A 184 11.51 -6.79 2.63
C ILE A 184 12.89 -6.43 3.22
N GLU A 185 13.04 -6.49 4.54
CA GLU A 185 14.29 -6.15 5.23
C GLU A 185 15.40 -7.17 4.93
N ASP A 186 15.13 -8.47 5.07
CA ASP A 186 16.09 -9.54 4.78
C ASP A 186 15.40 -10.75 4.12
N PRO A 187 15.29 -10.77 2.77
CA PRO A 187 14.65 -11.88 2.04
C PRO A 187 15.37 -13.22 2.16
N LYS A 188 16.65 -13.23 2.60
CA LYS A 188 17.43 -14.47 2.77
C LYS A 188 17.10 -15.16 4.08
N VAL A 189 16.86 -14.38 5.13
CA VAL A 189 16.51 -14.86 6.47
C VAL A 189 15.01 -15.09 6.59
N HIS A 190 14.22 -14.20 6.02
CA HIS A 190 12.77 -14.23 6.06
C HIS A 190 12.22 -14.40 4.64
N PRO A 191 11.92 -15.64 4.20
CA PRO A 191 11.42 -15.89 2.86
C PRO A 191 10.04 -15.27 2.66
N PHE A 192 9.70 -14.97 1.40
CA PHE A 192 8.38 -14.46 1.02
C PHE A 192 7.29 -15.45 1.45
N PRO A 193 6.21 -15.01 2.09
CA PRO A 193 5.12 -15.89 2.52
C PRO A 193 4.22 -16.26 1.31
N GLU A 194 4.58 -17.32 0.60
CA GLU A 194 3.87 -17.81 -0.59
C GLU A 194 2.45 -18.29 -0.26
N ASP A 195 2.26 -18.88 0.93
CA ASP A 195 0.98 -19.39 1.38
C ASP A 195 0.33 -18.45 2.42
N PRO A 196 -0.76 -17.74 2.06
CA PRO A 196 -1.46 -16.85 2.98
C PRO A 196 -2.01 -17.59 4.22
N ASP A 197 -2.27 -18.89 4.13
CA ASP A 197 -2.79 -19.67 5.26
C ASP A 197 -1.76 -19.83 6.38
N GLN A 198 -0.45 -19.70 6.10
CA GLN A 198 0.57 -19.68 7.15
C GLN A 198 0.39 -18.46 8.07
N ILE A 199 0.11 -17.28 7.51
CA ILE A 199 -0.15 -16.07 8.29
C ILE A 199 -1.52 -16.18 8.98
N LEU A 200 -2.54 -16.65 8.27
CA LEU A 200 -3.89 -16.77 8.82
C LEU A 200 -3.97 -17.77 9.96
N LYS A 201 -3.19 -18.86 9.93
CA LYS A 201 -3.08 -19.81 11.05
C LYS A 201 -2.56 -19.16 12.32
N LEU A 202 -1.55 -18.30 12.22
CA LEU A 202 -1.08 -17.52 13.38
C LEU A 202 -2.18 -16.73 14.05
N PHE A 203 -3.14 -16.28 13.26
CA PHE A 203 -4.26 -15.47 13.73
C PHE A 203 -5.46 -16.32 14.19
N PHE A 204 -5.83 -17.36 13.43
CA PHE A 204 -7.06 -18.13 13.67
C PHE A 204 -6.91 -19.33 14.60
N ASP A 205 -5.79 -20.05 14.52
CA ASP A 205 -5.63 -21.30 15.29
C ASP A 205 -5.29 -21.03 16.76
N GLY A 206 -4.82 -19.84 17.09
CA GLY A 206 -4.37 -19.47 18.43
C GLY A 206 -3.07 -20.16 18.83
N LEU A 207 -2.42 -19.67 19.91
CA LEU A 207 -1.18 -20.23 20.45
C LEU A 207 -1.42 -21.29 21.53
N LEU A 208 -2.65 -21.38 22.05
CA LEU A 208 -2.98 -22.33 23.12
C LEU A 208 -3.48 -23.62 22.48
N ALA A 209 -2.77 -24.71 22.76
CA ALA A 209 -3.27 -26.05 22.50
C ALA A 209 -4.64 -26.19 23.18
N ALA A 210 -5.60 -26.81 22.49
CA ALA A 210 -6.84 -27.20 23.13
C ALA A 210 -6.48 -28.14 24.30
N GLY A 211 -6.73 -27.70 25.54
CA GLY A 211 -6.55 -28.52 26.74
C GLY A 211 -7.52 -29.69 26.77
#